data_a7de42084eb0b4192652993c698be766
#
_entry.id   a7de42084eb0b4192652993c698be766
#
_cell.length_a   1.000
_cell.length_b   1.000
_cell.length_c   1.000
_cell.angle_alpha   90.00
_cell.angle_beta   90.00
_cell.angle_gamma   90.00
#
_symmetry.space_group_name_H-M   'P 1'
#
loop_
_entity.id
_entity.type
_entity.pdbx_description
1 polymer ?
#
loop_
_entity_poly.entity_id
_entity_poly.type
_entity_poly.pdbx_seq_one_letter_code
_entity_poly.pdbx_strand_id
1 'polypeptide(L)'
;KNIFKFINAFAANDPSSTLKTWDMINEYLDSSNFAIFLNTRIDRQYRTIQLINLIFKELKPKALILRGENLPKELTNLRAENKNIKVYEFPYSINQEELIKFMDKKLNNFVILGIGNIVGWGEVLMKSIKEYKID
;
A
#
# COMPACT_ATOMS: atom_id res chain seq x y z
N LYS A 1 16.59 -0.50 -16.01
CA LYS A 1 15.17 -0.74 -16.19
C LYS A 1 14.40 -0.39 -14.94
N ASN A 2 13.55 0.60 -15.06
CA ASN A 2 12.78 1.08 -13.92
C ASN A 2 11.46 0.35 -13.81
N ILE A 3 11.25 -0.24 -12.65
CA ILE A 3 9.97 -0.84 -12.35
C ILE A 3 9.25 0.02 -11.31
N PHE A 4 9.56 -0.19 -10.06
CA PHE A 4 9.02 0.62 -8.98
C PHE A 4 9.98 0.54 -7.80
N LYS A 5 9.85 1.47 -6.86
CA LYS A 5 10.53 1.38 -5.58
C LYS A 5 9.54 0.98 -4.51
N PHE A 6 9.90 0.00 -3.72
CA PHE A 6 9.03 -0.45 -2.64
C PHE A 6 9.71 -0.18 -1.30
N ILE A 7 9.01 0.54 -0.45
CA ILE A 7 9.53 0.89 0.88
C ILE A 7 8.76 0.06 1.90
N ASN A 8 9.50 -0.74 2.66
CA ASN A 8 8.92 -1.57 3.70
C ASN A 8 8.69 -0.74 4.95
N ALA A 9 7.45 -0.33 5.15
CA ALA A 9 7.05 0.41 6.35
C ALA A 9 6.00 -0.36 7.15
N PHE A 10 6.01 -1.68 7.02
CA PHE A 10 5.04 -2.52 7.73
C PHE A 10 5.19 -2.43 9.25
N ALA A 11 6.39 -2.12 9.73
CA ALA A 11 6.59 -1.94 11.16
C ALA A 11 5.87 -0.72 11.71
N ALA A 12 5.69 0.31 10.88
CA ALA A 12 4.95 1.51 11.24
C ALA A 12 3.48 1.29 10.86
N ASN A 13 2.78 0.49 11.67
CA ASN A 13 1.44 0.04 11.31
C ASN A 13 0.32 0.75 12.05
N ASP A 14 0.61 1.84 12.74
CA ASP A 14 -0.40 2.70 13.34
C ASP A 14 -0.42 4.05 12.62
N PRO A 15 -1.54 4.80 12.73
CA PRO A 15 -1.67 6.05 11.96
C PRO A 15 -0.54 7.05 12.19
N SER A 16 -0.12 7.23 13.44
CA SER A 16 0.90 8.23 13.76
C SER A 16 2.25 7.88 13.13
N SER A 17 2.69 6.64 13.28
CA SER A 17 3.96 6.18 12.72
C SER A 17 3.93 6.20 11.21
N THR A 18 2.79 5.82 10.62
CA THR A 18 2.62 5.82 9.17
C THR A 18 2.70 7.24 8.63
N LEU A 19 2.07 8.18 9.28
CA LEU A 19 2.10 9.58 8.83
C LEU A 19 3.53 10.13 8.86
N LYS A 20 4.28 9.85 9.93
CA LYS A 20 5.68 10.29 10.02
C LYS A 20 6.53 9.73 8.90
N THR A 21 6.36 8.43 8.61
CA THR A 21 7.11 7.79 7.53
C THR A 21 6.73 8.40 6.19
N TRP A 22 5.45 8.62 5.95
CA TRP A 22 4.96 9.23 4.73
C TRP A 22 5.55 10.63 4.52
N ASP A 23 5.51 11.45 5.56
CA ASP A 23 6.07 12.80 5.47
C ASP A 23 7.57 12.77 5.17
N MET A 24 8.28 11.83 5.79
CA MET A 24 9.71 11.70 5.56
C MET A 24 10.02 11.32 4.12
N ILE A 25 9.33 10.35 3.55
CA ILE A 25 9.63 9.94 2.18
C ILE A 25 9.23 11.01 1.17
N ASN A 26 8.16 11.74 1.44
CA ASN A 26 7.75 12.84 0.56
C ASN A 26 8.76 13.99 0.60
N GLU A 27 9.42 14.18 1.72
CA GLU A 27 10.43 15.22 1.86
C GLU A 27 11.75 14.85 1.16
N TYR A 28 12.16 13.58 1.30
CA TYR A 28 13.49 13.17 0.85
C TYR A 28 13.55 12.49 -0.50
N LEU A 29 12.41 12.03 -1.02
CA LEU A 29 12.41 11.38 -2.33
C LEU A 29 11.81 12.30 -3.38
N ASP A 30 12.57 12.47 -4.46
CA ASP A 30 12.14 13.30 -5.57
C ASP A 30 11.25 12.49 -6.50
N SER A 31 9.98 12.47 -6.19
CA SER A 31 8.99 11.78 -7.01
C SER A 31 7.65 12.46 -6.86
N SER A 32 6.86 12.45 -7.92
CA SER A 32 5.47 12.89 -7.86
C SER A 32 4.52 11.70 -7.87
N ASN A 33 5.05 10.48 -7.95
CA ASN A 33 4.23 9.27 -8.08
C ASN A 33 4.38 8.40 -6.85
N PHE A 34 3.57 8.71 -5.83
CA PHE A 34 3.55 7.91 -4.61
C PHE A 34 2.29 7.08 -4.54
N ALA A 35 2.45 5.83 -4.14
CA ALA A 35 1.35 4.90 -3.92
C ALA A 35 1.52 4.24 -2.56
N ILE A 36 0.44 3.68 -2.06
CA ILE A 36 0.44 2.94 -0.81
C ILE A 36 -0.06 1.52 -1.09
N PHE A 37 0.63 0.54 -0.54
CA PHE A 37 0.14 -0.83 -0.47
C PHE A 37 -0.28 -1.09 0.97
N LEU A 38 -1.56 -1.34 1.18
CA LEU A 38 -2.10 -1.69 2.49
C LEU A 38 -2.46 -3.16 2.52
N ASN A 39 -1.76 -3.91 3.36
CA ASN A 39 -2.06 -5.32 3.59
C ASN A 39 -2.86 -5.43 4.88
N THR A 40 -4.15 -5.76 4.77
CA THR A 40 -5.03 -5.80 5.92
C THR A 40 -5.00 -7.17 6.61
N ARG A 41 -5.60 -7.23 7.80
CA ARG A 41 -5.86 -8.47 8.53
C ARG A 41 -7.33 -8.54 8.85
N ILE A 42 -7.91 -9.72 8.61
CA ILE A 42 -9.34 -9.89 8.86
C ILE A 42 -9.70 -9.77 10.34
N ASP A 43 -8.76 -10.07 11.22
CA ASP A 43 -8.97 -9.99 12.66
C ASP A 43 -8.58 -8.63 13.27
N ARG A 44 -8.30 -7.63 12.43
CA ARG A 44 -7.90 -6.30 12.88
C ARG A 44 -8.68 -5.22 12.15
N GLN A 45 -10.00 -5.36 12.11
CA GLN A 45 -10.86 -4.44 11.37
C GLN A 45 -10.75 -3.00 11.84
N TYR A 46 -10.62 -2.78 13.14
CA TYR A 46 -10.49 -1.42 13.66
C TYR A 46 -9.23 -0.74 13.13
N ARG A 47 -8.14 -1.46 13.10
CA ARG A 47 -6.89 -0.92 12.55
C ARG A 47 -7.01 -0.62 11.07
N THR A 48 -7.69 -1.50 10.33
CA THR A 48 -7.94 -1.28 8.91
C THR A 48 -8.72 0.01 8.69
N ILE A 49 -9.76 0.24 9.48
CA ILE A 49 -10.54 1.48 9.38
C ILE A 49 -9.66 2.70 9.64
N GLN A 50 -8.83 2.65 10.68
CA GLN A 50 -7.94 3.77 11.00
C GLN A 50 -6.99 4.09 9.86
N LEU A 51 -6.37 3.07 9.28
CA LEU A 51 -5.41 3.26 8.20
C LEU A 51 -6.08 3.74 6.92
N ILE A 52 -7.25 3.21 6.60
CA ILE A 52 -8.01 3.66 5.43
C ILE A 52 -8.38 5.14 5.57
N ASN A 53 -8.86 5.53 6.73
CA ASN A 53 -9.18 6.94 6.97
C ASN A 53 -7.95 7.83 6.82
N LEU A 54 -6.83 7.41 7.37
CA LEU A 54 -5.58 8.15 7.25
C LEU A 54 -5.19 8.33 5.77
N ILE A 55 -5.25 7.24 5.01
CA ILE A 55 -4.86 7.25 3.59
C ILE A 55 -5.72 8.24 2.80
N PHE A 56 -7.03 8.15 2.94
CA PHE A 56 -7.92 8.98 2.12
C PHE A 56 -8.01 10.42 2.60
N LYS A 57 -7.85 10.67 3.88
CA LYS A 57 -8.06 12.02 4.44
C LYS A 57 -6.78 12.82 4.55
N GLU A 58 -5.64 12.16 4.75
CA GLU A 58 -4.40 12.88 5.01
C GLU A 58 -3.29 12.58 4.02
N LEU A 59 -3.01 11.30 3.74
CA LEU A 59 -1.88 10.95 2.90
C LEU A 59 -2.15 11.24 1.42
N LYS A 60 -3.31 10.87 0.95
CA LYS A 60 -3.78 11.12 -0.43
C LYS A 60 -2.76 10.74 -1.50
N PRO A 61 -2.38 9.47 -1.57
CA PRO A 61 -1.48 9.00 -2.62
C PRO A 61 -2.18 9.04 -3.98
N LYS A 62 -1.41 8.91 -5.06
CA LYS A 62 -2.02 8.78 -6.38
C LYS A 62 -2.71 7.44 -6.56
N ALA A 63 -2.22 6.40 -5.89
CA ALA A 63 -2.81 5.08 -6.00
C ALA A 63 -2.76 4.36 -4.66
N LEU A 64 -3.77 3.52 -4.44
CA LEU A 64 -3.84 2.66 -3.27
C LEU A 64 -4.03 1.23 -3.77
N ILE A 65 -3.13 0.36 -3.38
CA ILE A 65 -3.26 -1.08 -3.62
C ILE A 65 -3.70 -1.68 -2.28
N LEU A 66 -4.85 -2.32 -2.28
CA LEU A 66 -5.49 -2.77 -1.05
C LEU A 66 -5.71 -4.27 -1.13
N ARG A 67 -5.02 -5.00 -0.27
CA ARG A 67 -5.23 -6.45 -0.16
C ARG A 67 -6.10 -6.72 1.05
N GLY A 68 -7.29 -7.28 0.81
CA GLY A 68 -8.18 -7.58 1.92
C GLY A 68 -9.54 -8.06 1.43
N GLU A 69 -10.34 -8.48 2.40
CA GLU A 69 -11.73 -8.91 2.17
C GLU A 69 -12.57 -8.38 3.31
N ASN A 70 -13.89 -8.32 3.09
CA ASN A 70 -14.81 -7.78 4.08
C ASN A 70 -14.39 -6.38 4.53
N LEU A 71 -14.09 -5.54 3.54
CA LEU A 71 -13.55 -4.22 3.82
C LEU A 71 -14.62 -3.32 4.45
N PRO A 72 -14.22 -2.31 5.23
CA PRO A 72 -15.17 -1.43 5.91
C PRO A 72 -16.09 -0.72 4.94
N LYS A 73 -17.34 -0.48 5.39
CA LYS A 73 -18.33 0.25 4.59
C LYS A 73 -17.86 1.66 4.26
N GLU A 74 -17.09 2.24 5.15
CA GLU A 74 -16.53 3.59 4.97
C GLU A 74 -15.75 3.73 3.67
N LEU A 75 -15.17 2.64 3.19
CA LEU A 75 -14.35 2.67 1.98
C LEU A 75 -15.12 3.19 0.78
N THR A 76 -16.38 2.80 0.63
CA THR A 76 -17.21 3.23 -0.50
C THR A 76 -17.33 4.75 -0.55
N ASN A 77 -17.65 5.36 0.58
CA ASN A 77 -17.80 6.81 0.65
C ASN A 77 -16.47 7.52 0.47
N LEU A 78 -15.40 7.00 1.06
CA LEU A 78 -14.07 7.60 0.94
C LEU A 78 -13.61 7.58 -0.51
N ARG A 79 -13.86 6.51 -1.24
CA ARG A 79 -13.51 6.44 -2.65
C ARG A 79 -14.31 7.45 -3.46
N ALA A 80 -15.60 7.60 -3.16
CA ALA A 80 -16.45 8.55 -3.87
C ALA A 80 -16.01 9.99 -3.65
N GLU A 81 -15.52 10.30 -2.45
CA GLU A 81 -15.07 11.63 -2.08
C GLU A 81 -13.64 11.94 -2.57
N ASN A 82 -12.88 10.91 -2.97
CA ASN A 82 -11.48 11.07 -3.34
C ASN A 82 -11.19 10.38 -4.67
N LYS A 83 -11.86 10.82 -5.73
CA LYS A 83 -11.77 10.18 -7.04
C LYS A 83 -10.38 10.28 -7.68
N ASN A 84 -9.54 11.17 -7.15
CA ASN A 84 -8.16 11.29 -7.64
C ASN A 84 -7.26 10.15 -7.19
N ILE A 85 -7.69 9.39 -6.18
CA ILE A 85 -6.92 8.25 -5.72
C ILE A 85 -7.41 7.01 -6.45
N LYS A 86 -6.56 6.40 -7.25
CA LYS A 86 -6.88 5.16 -7.93
C LYS A 86 -6.75 4.00 -6.95
N VAL A 87 -7.82 3.22 -6.81
CA VAL A 87 -7.85 2.11 -5.85
C VAL A 87 -7.88 0.80 -6.60
N TYR A 88 -6.96 -0.10 -6.25
CA TYR A 88 -6.86 -1.44 -6.79
C TYR A 88 -7.03 -2.42 -5.65
N GLU A 89 -8.12 -3.19 -5.67
CA GLU A 89 -8.43 -4.14 -4.61
C GLU A 89 -8.07 -5.56 -5.02
N PHE A 90 -7.49 -6.30 -4.10
CA PHE A 90 -7.11 -7.69 -4.31
C PHE A 90 -7.56 -8.54 -3.13
N PRO A 91 -8.01 -9.77 -3.40
CA PRO A 91 -8.42 -10.69 -2.33
C PRO A 91 -7.20 -11.24 -1.59
N TYR A 92 -7.43 -11.84 -0.43
CA TYR A 92 -6.34 -12.48 0.31
C TYR A 92 -5.67 -13.60 -0.47
N SER A 93 -6.36 -14.19 -1.44
CA SER A 93 -5.83 -15.30 -2.24
C SER A 93 -4.82 -14.88 -3.30
N ILE A 94 -4.64 -13.57 -3.54
CA ILE A 94 -3.65 -13.16 -4.54
C ILE A 94 -2.26 -13.62 -4.12
N ASN A 95 -1.48 -14.16 -5.07
CA ASN A 95 -0.12 -14.52 -4.72
C ASN A 95 0.83 -13.35 -4.98
N GLN A 96 2.00 -13.42 -4.35
CA GLN A 96 2.94 -12.31 -4.34
C GLN A 96 3.47 -11.99 -5.72
N GLU A 97 3.72 -13.00 -6.54
CA GLU A 97 4.25 -12.77 -7.89
C GLU A 97 3.25 -12.04 -8.78
N GLU A 98 1.98 -12.39 -8.65
CA GLU A 98 0.93 -11.70 -9.41
C GLU A 98 0.84 -10.23 -9.00
N LEU A 99 0.94 -9.96 -7.70
CA LEU A 99 0.89 -8.59 -7.24
C LEU A 99 2.10 -7.80 -7.71
N ILE A 100 3.30 -8.41 -7.69
CA ILE A 100 4.51 -7.75 -8.17
C ILE A 100 4.39 -7.43 -9.66
N LYS A 101 3.89 -8.36 -10.44
CA LYS A 101 3.69 -8.12 -11.87
C LYS A 101 2.69 -6.99 -12.12
N PHE A 102 1.64 -6.93 -11.30
CA PHE A 102 0.68 -5.83 -11.38
C PHE A 102 1.36 -4.49 -11.11
N MET A 103 2.14 -4.43 -10.03
CA MET A 103 2.83 -3.18 -9.65
C MET A 103 3.84 -2.77 -10.72
N ASP A 104 4.56 -3.74 -11.28
CA ASP A 104 5.52 -3.47 -12.34
C ASP A 104 4.84 -2.89 -13.57
N LYS A 105 3.69 -3.41 -13.92
CA LYS A 105 2.97 -2.98 -15.11
C LYS A 105 2.22 -1.67 -14.91
N LYS A 106 1.52 -1.53 -13.79
CA LYS A 106 0.61 -0.40 -13.55
C LYS A 106 1.23 0.74 -12.79
N LEU A 107 2.24 0.46 -11.97
CA LEU A 107 2.86 1.45 -11.11
C LEU A 107 4.34 1.61 -11.41
N ASN A 108 4.67 1.53 -12.70
CA ASN A 108 6.03 1.76 -13.16
C ASN A 108 6.45 3.17 -12.77
N ASN A 109 7.64 3.29 -12.21
CA ASN A 109 8.21 4.56 -11.72
C ASN A 109 7.52 5.14 -10.49
N PHE A 110 6.69 4.35 -9.83
CA PHE A 110 6.11 4.76 -8.56
C PHE A 110 7.02 4.41 -7.37
N VAL A 111 6.87 5.18 -6.32
CA VAL A 111 7.38 4.82 -4.99
C VAL A 111 6.19 4.29 -4.21
N ILE A 112 6.26 3.04 -3.79
CA ILE A 112 5.15 2.36 -3.12
C ILE A 112 5.52 2.14 -1.66
N LEU A 113 4.72 2.67 -0.76
CA LEU A 113 4.92 2.49 0.68
C LEU A 113 4.05 1.31 1.15
N GLY A 114 4.69 0.25 1.62
CA GLY A 114 3.98 -0.92 2.15
C GLY A 114 3.70 -0.76 3.63
N ILE A 115 2.43 -0.80 4.00
CA ILE A 115 1.98 -0.67 5.39
C ILE A 115 0.98 -1.76 5.73
N GLY A 116 0.71 -1.92 7.02
CA GLY A 116 -0.24 -2.90 7.51
C GLY A 116 0.46 -4.16 8.00
N ASN A 117 -0.11 -5.31 7.67
CA ASN A 117 0.35 -6.58 8.20
C ASN A 117 1.55 -7.13 7.43
N ILE A 118 2.65 -7.37 8.13
CA ILE A 118 3.84 -7.99 7.53
C ILE A 118 3.83 -9.52 7.68
N VAL A 119 3.11 -10.05 8.67
CA VAL A 119 3.21 -11.45 9.05
C VAL A 119 2.80 -12.38 7.91
N GLY A 120 3.60 -13.40 7.66
CA GLY A 120 3.33 -14.42 6.66
C GLY A 120 3.37 -13.91 5.23
N TRP A 121 2.22 -13.56 4.69
CA TRP A 121 2.09 -13.14 3.30
C TRP A 121 2.99 -11.94 2.99
N GLY A 122 3.05 -10.97 3.91
CA GLY A 122 3.86 -9.77 3.71
C GLY A 122 5.35 -10.06 3.71
N GLU A 123 5.78 -10.99 4.55
CA GLU A 123 7.20 -11.38 4.59
C GLU A 123 7.61 -12.03 3.28
N VAL A 124 6.76 -12.89 2.72
CA VAL A 124 7.02 -13.52 1.44
C VAL A 124 7.04 -12.47 0.32
N LEU A 125 6.14 -11.49 0.38
CA LEU A 125 6.14 -10.40 -0.59
C LEU A 125 7.49 -9.66 -0.59
N MET A 126 8.00 -9.31 0.58
CA MET A 126 9.26 -8.57 0.67
C MET A 126 10.42 -9.36 0.08
N LYS A 127 10.45 -10.66 0.37
CA LYS A 127 11.48 -11.54 -0.19
C LYS A 127 11.35 -11.61 -1.70
N SER A 128 10.14 -11.76 -2.20
CA SER A 128 9.89 -11.87 -3.64
C SER A 128 10.25 -10.58 -4.38
N ILE A 129 9.98 -9.43 -3.78
CA ILE A 129 10.35 -8.15 -4.38
C ILE A 129 11.86 -8.03 -4.51
N LYS A 130 12.61 -8.43 -3.49
CA LYS A 130 14.07 -8.40 -3.56
C LYS A 130 14.60 -9.25 -4.70
N GLU A 131 14.07 -10.45 -4.85
CA GLU A 131 14.48 -11.37 -5.90
C GLU A 131 14.10 -10.86 -7.27
N TYR A 132 12.94 -10.26 -7.39
CA TYR A 132 12.45 -9.72 -8.65
C TYR A 132 13.34 -8.61 -9.16
N LYS A 133 13.85 -7.78 -8.27
CA LYS A 133 14.68 -6.63 -8.65
C LYS A 133 16.08 -7.00 -9.10
N ILE A 134 16.54 -8.17 -8.71
CA ILE A 134 17.89 -8.61 -9.07
C ILE A 134 17.96 -8.96 -10.57
N ASP A 135 16.86 -9.41 -11.14
CA ASP A 135 16.81 -9.69 -12.55
C ASP A 135 16.75 -8.39 -13.35
#